data_c6823479e0f7247f60cc969064921929
#
_entry.id   c6823479e0f7247f60cc969064921929
#
_cell.length_a   1.000
_cell.length_b   1.000
_cell.length_c   1.000
_cell.angle_alpha   90.00
_cell.angle_beta   90.00
_cell.angle_gamma   90.00
#
_symmetry.space_group_name_H-M   'P 1'
#
loop_
_entity.id
_entity.type
_entity.pdbx_description
1 polymer ?
#
loop_
_entity_poly.entity_id
_entity_poly.type
_entity_poly.pdbx_seq_one_letter_code
_entity_poly.pdbx_strand_id
1 'polypeptide(L)'
;REQIGSLIASLWETIGSEIAEARNISVAELDAIASDLKANLIGNALKVGLIDHITYKSEYIELLKSKLGLSEKDKLKLVDYNDILAGNAAHKKGVRDKIAVIYAQGPILFGEGSETQIGDQVFVEAIEEAAKSKRVKAIVLRVNSPGGSAMISDILWNALEDAKKKKTLVVSMGNVAASGGYYIACNANTIFADPMTVTGSIGVFATIPNIKGFTDDIGIKAEHVMTHENAVGYSPFEPISPGFRKSALESIEHVYDTFKQRVADGRNLSLEEVEALAQGRVWTGLQAKENGLVDELGGLGAAIEAAAVLAEIEEYNLTSYPKIETDFDDIFALMSPFAAIETQIKSVLPREFSTFIEASTSEKNQAPRIQARIPFSLDIR
;
A
#
# COMPACT_ATOMS: atom_id res chain seq x y z
N ARG A 1 -15.45 -2.45 -16.40
CA ARG A 1 -16.11 -3.65 -15.86
C ARG A 1 -15.20 -4.87 -15.96
N GLU A 2 -14.60 -5.14 -17.13
CA GLU A 2 -13.71 -6.29 -17.36
C GLU A 2 -12.56 -6.35 -16.35
N GLN A 3 -11.82 -5.27 -16.18
CA GLN A 3 -10.70 -5.19 -15.25
C GLN A 3 -11.11 -5.47 -13.79
N ILE A 4 -12.19 -4.85 -13.32
CA ILE A 4 -12.70 -5.08 -11.96
C ILE A 4 -13.21 -6.52 -11.82
N GLY A 5 -13.89 -7.05 -12.84
CA GLY A 5 -14.32 -8.44 -12.86
C GLY A 5 -13.15 -9.42 -12.75
N SER A 6 -12.07 -9.20 -13.52
CA SER A 6 -10.86 -10.03 -13.48
C SER A 6 -10.18 -9.96 -12.08
N LEU A 7 -10.07 -8.76 -11.50
CA LEU A 7 -9.49 -8.57 -10.17
C LEU A 7 -10.29 -9.33 -9.09
N ILE A 8 -11.61 -9.11 -9.05
CA ILE A 8 -12.49 -9.76 -8.05
C ILE A 8 -12.49 -11.28 -8.23
N ALA A 9 -12.49 -11.77 -9.48
CA ALA A 9 -12.45 -13.20 -9.76
C ALA A 9 -11.16 -13.83 -9.26
N SER A 10 -10.01 -13.19 -9.48
CA SER A 10 -8.71 -13.68 -8.97
C SER A 10 -8.62 -13.66 -7.44
N LEU A 11 -9.17 -12.62 -6.80
CA LEU A 11 -9.25 -12.57 -5.33
C LEU A 11 -10.15 -13.68 -4.78
N TRP A 12 -11.31 -13.89 -5.42
CA TRP A 12 -12.23 -14.96 -5.03
C TRP A 12 -11.64 -16.35 -5.24
N GLU A 13 -10.95 -16.57 -6.34
CA GLU A 13 -10.27 -17.83 -6.63
C GLU A 13 -9.27 -18.20 -5.53
N THR A 14 -8.46 -17.22 -5.09
CA THR A 14 -7.50 -17.41 -4.00
C THR A 14 -8.19 -17.72 -2.68
N ILE A 15 -9.09 -16.85 -2.21
CA ILE A 15 -9.80 -17.03 -0.94
C ILE A 15 -10.68 -18.28 -0.96
N GLY A 16 -11.40 -18.49 -2.07
CA GLY A 16 -12.29 -19.61 -2.24
C GLY A 16 -11.57 -20.96 -2.20
N SER A 17 -10.40 -21.03 -2.83
CA SER A 17 -9.57 -22.24 -2.81
C SER A 17 -9.08 -22.55 -1.39
N GLU A 18 -8.59 -21.57 -0.66
CA GLU A 18 -8.13 -21.73 0.73
C GLU A 18 -9.26 -22.15 1.68
N ILE A 19 -10.45 -21.53 1.55
CA ILE A 19 -11.63 -21.92 2.33
C ILE A 19 -12.06 -23.33 1.98
N ALA A 20 -12.13 -23.68 0.70
CA ALA A 20 -12.54 -24.99 0.23
C ALA A 20 -11.62 -26.08 0.75
N GLU A 21 -10.30 -25.85 0.68
CA GLU A 21 -9.29 -26.77 1.24
C GLU A 21 -9.43 -26.89 2.77
N ALA A 22 -9.49 -25.76 3.49
CA ALA A 22 -9.59 -25.76 4.95
C ALA A 22 -10.89 -26.41 5.46
N ARG A 23 -11.97 -26.35 4.67
CA ARG A 23 -13.28 -26.94 5.02
C ARG A 23 -13.53 -28.30 4.38
N ASN A 24 -12.59 -28.81 3.60
CA ASN A 24 -12.68 -30.10 2.88
C ASN A 24 -13.95 -30.20 2.01
N ILE A 25 -14.24 -29.12 1.29
CA ILE A 25 -15.32 -29.03 0.28
C ILE A 25 -14.72 -28.64 -1.08
N SER A 26 -15.45 -28.84 -2.16
CA SER A 26 -15.01 -28.36 -3.46
C SER A 26 -15.25 -26.85 -3.63
N VAL A 27 -14.45 -26.20 -4.47
CA VAL A 27 -14.66 -24.78 -4.83
C VAL A 27 -16.06 -24.59 -5.42
N ALA A 28 -16.52 -25.49 -6.29
CA ALA A 28 -17.86 -25.44 -6.86
C ALA A 28 -18.98 -25.54 -5.79
N GLU A 29 -18.77 -26.29 -4.73
CA GLU A 29 -19.68 -26.35 -3.57
C GLU A 29 -19.69 -25.05 -2.79
N LEU A 30 -18.52 -24.47 -2.57
CA LEU A 30 -18.38 -23.15 -1.94
C LEU A 30 -19.08 -22.06 -2.79
N ASP A 31 -18.90 -22.08 -4.09
CA ASP A 31 -19.57 -21.16 -5.04
C ASP A 31 -21.11 -21.29 -4.96
N ALA A 32 -21.60 -22.51 -4.87
CA ALA A 32 -23.05 -22.76 -4.71
C ALA A 32 -23.56 -22.28 -3.33
N ILE A 33 -22.77 -22.45 -2.26
CA ILE A 33 -23.11 -21.93 -0.93
C ILE A 33 -23.18 -20.41 -0.95
N ALA A 34 -22.21 -19.74 -1.58
CA ALA A 34 -22.18 -18.29 -1.70
C ALA A 34 -23.30 -17.73 -2.57
N SER A 35 -23.49 -18.31 -3.77
CA SER A 35 -24.50 -17.85 -4.75
C SER A 35 -25.92 -18.01 -4.25
N ASP A 36 -26.22 -19.11 -3.58
CA ASP A 36 -27.56 -19.44 -3.07
C ASP A 36 -27.79 -18.90 -1.64
N LEU A 37 -26.82 -18.17 -1.06
CA LEU A 37 -26.86 -17.66 0.33
C LEU A 37 -27.16 -18.77 1.34
N LYS A 38 -26.62 -19.99 1.12
CA LYS A 38 -26.90 -21.16 1.98
C LYS A 38 -26.36 -21.04 3.41
N ALA A 39 -25.46 -20.09 3.66
CA ALA A 39 -24.86 -19.82 4.99
C ALA A 39 -25.38 -18.51 5.64
N ASN A 40 -26.53 -17.98 5.17
CA ASN A 40 -27.09 -16.69 5.64
C ASN A 40 -27.48 -16.65 7.12
N LEU A 41 -27.66 -17.81 7.75
CA LEU A 41 -27.93 -17.98 9.18
C LEU A 41 -26.86 -18.86 9.79
N ILE A 42 -26.50 -18.58 11.06
CA ILE A 42 -25.46 -19.31 11.77
C ILE A 42 -25.71 -20.84 11.80
N GLY A 43 -26.98 -21.26 11.96
CA GLY A 43 -27.37 -22.68 11.90
C GLY A 43 -27.21 -23.29 10.51
N ASN A 44 -27.33 -22.50 9.45
CA ASN A 44 -27.10 -22.93 8.10
C ASN A 44 -25.61 -23.01 7.77
N ALA A 45 -24.78 -22.06 8.27
CA ALA A 45 -23.33 -22.13 8.15
C ALA A 45 -22.76 -23.41 8.80
N LEU A 46 -23.33 -23.83 9.94
CA LEU A 46 -22.97 -25.12 10.57
C LEU A 46 -23.37 -26.32 9.69
N LYS A 47 -24.58 -26.31 9.14
CA LYS A 47 -25.08 -27.41 8.29
C LYS A 47 -24.26 -27.62 7.02
N VAL A 48 -23.80 -26.51 6.40
CA VAL A 48 -22.95 -26.58 5.20
C VAL A 48 -21.44 -26.69 5.51
N GLY A 49 -21.09 -26.87 6.79
CA GLY A 49 -19.71 -27.13 7.21
C GLY A 49 -18.76 -25.93 7.18
N LEU A 50 -19.24 -24.70 7.03
CA LEU A 50 -18.37 -23.51 7.07
C LEU A 50 -17.88 -23.16 8.47
N ILE A 51 -18.64 -23.57 9.52
CA ILE A 51 -18.22 -23.47 10.93
C ILE A 51 -18.39 -24.81 11.62
N ASP A 52 -17.61 -25.04 12.69
CA ASP A 52 -17.61 -26.31 13.42
C ASP A 52 -18.60 -26.33 14.59
N HIS A 53 -18.80 -25.20 15.24
CA HIS A 53 -19.61 -25.11 16.46
C HIS A 53 -20.37 -23.78 16.52
N ILE A 54 -21.53 -23.81 17.14
CA ILE A 54 -22.27 -22.62 17.58
C ILE A 54 -22.19 -22.63 19.10
N THR A 55 -21.53 -21.64 19.70
CA THR A 55 -21.26 -21.64 21.13
C THR A 55 -21.18 -20.23 21.70
N TYR A 56 -21.43 -20.08 22.98
CA TYR A 56 -21.16 -18.85 23.72
C TYR A 56 -19.69 -18.79 24.18
N LYS A 57 -19.20 -17.62 24.53
CA LYS A 57 -17.80 -17.42 24.97
C LYS A 57 -17.40 -18.33 26.13
N SER A 58 -18.30 -18.60 27.09
CA SER A 58 -18.04 -19.50 28.21
C SER A 58 -17.73 -20.92 27.75
N GLU A 59 -18.58 -21.47 26.89
CA GLU A 59 -18.44 -22.81 26.32
C GLU A 59 -17.21 -22.92 25.41
N TYR A 60 -16.91 -21.84 24.66
CA TYR A 60 -15.70 -21.79 23.84
C TYR A 60 -14.42 -21.86 24.71
N ILE A 61 -14.42 -21.18 25.86
CA ILE A 61 -13.28 -21.27 26.81
C ILE A 61 -13.16 -22.70 27.36
N GLU A 62 -14.25 -23.37 27.67
CA GLU A 62 -14.24 -24.76 28.11
C GLU A 62 -13.74 -25.71 27.01
N LEU A 63 -14.15 -25.50 25.78
CA LEU A 63 -13.64 -26.23 24.62
C LEU A 63 -12.13 -26.04 24.46
N LEU A 64 -11.63 -24.82 24.59
CA LEU A 64 -10.17 -24.56 24.54
C LEU A 64 -9.43 -25.26 25.69
N LYS A 65 -9.96 -25.19 26.92
CA LYS A 65 -9.38 -25.90 28.06
C LYS A 65 -9.32 -27.42 27.80
N SER A 66 -10.42 -28.00 27.32
CA SER A 66 -10.49 -29.41 26.98
C SER A 66 -9.44 -29.79 25.92
N LYS A 67 -9.31 -28.99 24.84
CA LYS A 67 -8.30 -29.21 23.78
C LYS A 67 -6.86 -29.13 24.30
N LEU A 68 -6.62 -28.31 25.33
CA LEU A 68 -5.32 -28.15 25.99
C LEU A 68 -5.08 -29.15 27.12
N GLY A 69 -6.01 -30.05 27.43
CA GLY A 69 -5.91 -30.99 28.54
C GLY A 69 -5.97 -30.31 29.92
N LEU A 70 -6.55 -29.12 30.02
CA LEU A 70 -6.71 -28.37 31.25
C LEU A 70 -8.04 -28.76 31.94
N SER A 71 -8.06 -28.72 33.28
CA SER A 71 -9.29 -28.92 34.06
C SER A 71 -10.13 -27.63 34.06
N GLU A 72 -11.41 -27.74 34.43
CA GLU A 72 -12.30 -26.58 34.56
C GLU A 72 -11.75 -25.51 35.51
N LYS A 73 -11.02 -25.91 36.56
CA LYS A 73 -10.44 -25.01 37.56
C LYS A 73 -9.18 -24.30 37.10
N ASP A 74 -8.55 -24.79 36.05
CA ASP A 74 -7.32 -24.23 35.53
C ASP A 74 -7.62 -22.90 34.79
N LYS A 75 -6.73 -21.93 34.96
CA LYS A 75 -6.82 -20.66 34.21
C LYS A 75 -6.24 -20.86 32.80
N LEU A 76 -7.02 -20.51 31.80
CA LEU A 76 -6.52 -20.40 30.43
C LEU A 76 -5.53 -19.23 30.35
N LYS A 77 -4.27 -19.54 30.01
CA LYS A 77 -3.25 -18.51 29.78
C LYS A 77 -3.38 -18.01 28.36
N LEU A 78 -3.85 -16.78 28.23
CA LEU A 78 -3.89 -16.06 26.96
C LEU A 78 -2.65 -15.18 26.87
N VAL A 79 -2.07 -15.10 25.70
CA VAL A 79 -0.94 -14.21 25.39
C VAL A 79 -1.49 -13.14 24.45
N ASP A 80 -1.20 -11.88 24.73
CA ASP A 80 -1.57 -10.80 23.83
C ASP A 80 -0.76 -10.89 22.54
N TYR A 81 -1.37 -10.50 21.43
CA TYR A 81 -0.71 -10.51 20.13
C TYR A 81 0.55 -9.61 20.12
N ASN A 82 0.51 -8.49 20.80
CA ASN A 82 1.65 -7.58 20.90
C ASN A 82 2.82 -8.18 21.70
N ASP A 83 2.53 -9.01 22.71
CA ASP A 83 3.56 -9.72 23.47
C ASP A 83 4.27 -10.77 22.59
N ILE A 84 3.53 -11.45 21.70
CA ILE A 84 4.10 -12.38 20.72
C ILE A 84 5.01 -11.63 19.73
N LEU A 85 4.57 -10.50 19.24
CA LEU A 85 5.37 -9.66 18.33
C LEU A 85 6.65 -9.17 19.02
N ALA A 86 6.55 -8.67 20.25
CA ALA A 86 7.71 -8.23 21.03
C ALA A 86 8.68 -9.39 21.33
N GLY A 87 8.18 -10.58 21.61
CA GLY A 87 9.00 -11.77 21.86
C GLY A 87 9.78 -12.24 20.64
N ASN A 88 9.18 -12.16 19.45
CA ASN A 88 9.83 -12.52 18.19
C ASN A 88 10.89 -11.52 17.72
N ALA A 89 10.84 -10.29 18.23
CA ALA A 89 11.83 -9.24 17.96
C ALA A 89 13.12 -9.38 18.79
N ALA A 90 13.31 -10.48 19.51
CA ALA A 90 14.48 -10.69 20.38
C ALA A 90 15.79 -10.60 19.58
N HIS A 91 16.61 -9.62 19.91
CA HIS A 91 17.93 -9.39 19.32
C HIS A 91 18.85 -10.59 19.60
N LYS A 92 19.39 -11.22 18.56
CA LYS A 92 20.38 -12.29 18.71
C LYS A 92 21.69 -11.68 19.24
N LYS A 93 22.06 -12.08 20.47
CA LYS A 93 23.28 -11.58 21.10
C LYS A 93 24.52 -12.05 20.32
N GLY A 94 25.45 -11.12 20.08
CA GLY A 94 26.71 -11.43 19.39
C GLY A 94 26.65 -11.28 17.86
N VAL A 95 25.47 -11.29 17.26
CA VAL A 95 25.30 -11.12 15.80
C VAL A 95 25.36 -9.64 15.42
N ARG A 96 26.33 -9.30 14.57
CA ARG A 96 26.55 -7.91 14.12
C ARG A 96 25.85 -7.56 12.81
N ASP A 97 25.67 -8.54 11.95
CA ASP A 97 25.07 -8.35 10.64
C ASP A 97 23.56 -8.09 10.76
N LYS A 98 23.05 -7.22 9.89
CA LYS A 98 21.67 -6.76 9.93
C LYS A 98 21.03 -6.80 8.55
N ILE A 99 19.73 -7.05 8.52
CA ILE A 99 18.86 -6.73 7.41
C ILE A 99 18.05 -5.50 7.80
N ALA A 100 18.10 -4.46 6.97
CA ALA A 100 17.28 -3.27 7.14
C ALA A 100 15.89 -3.51 6.52
N VAL A 101 14.83 -3.30 7.30
CA VAL A 101 13.46 -3.30 6.79
C VAL A 101 12.98 -1.85 6.76
N ILE A 102 12.72 -1.34 5.54
CA ILE A 102 12.21 0.01 5.32
C ILE A 102 10.70 -0.09 5.07
N TYR A 103 9.90 0.47 5.97
CA TYR A 103 8.44 0.41 5.88
C TYR A 103 7.91 1.64 5.11
N ALA A 104 7.58 1.44 3.83
CA ALA A 104 6.96 2.43 2.96
C ALA A 104 5.43 2.25 2.98
N GLN A 105 4.77 2.94 3.92
CA GLN A 105 3.34 2.81 4.18
C GLN A 105 2.58 4.10 3.91
N GLY A 106 1.42 3.98 3.24
CA GLY A 106 0.51 5.07 2.93
C GLY A 106 0.79 5.77 1.59
N PRO A 107 0.12 6.90 1.31
CA PRO A 107 0.28 7.64 0.07
C PRO A 107 1.68 8.27 -0.03
N ILE A 108 2.17 8.39 -1.27
CA ILE A 108 3.43 9.06 -1.58
C ILE A 108 3.13 10.54 -1.82
N LEU A 109 3.58 11.41 -0.92
CA LEU A 109 3.29 12.83 -0.94
C LEU A 109 4.57 13.66 -0.72
N PHE A 110 4.50 14.93 -1.04
CA PHE A 110 5.58 15.86 -0.72
C PHE A 110 5.67 16.11 0.79
N GLY A 111 6.89 16.27 1.28
CA GLY A 111 7.18 16.62 2.67
C GLY A 111 7.99 15.57 3.40
N GLU A 112 8.17 15.75 4.69
CA GLU A 112 9.04 14.91 5.51
C GLU A 112 8.65 13.42 5.47
N GLY A 113 7.35 13.13 5.53
CA GLY A 113 6.84 11.78 5.69
C GLY A 113 6.49 11.46 7.15
N SER A 114 5.80 10.35 7.34
CA SER A 114 5.36 9.87 8.67
C SER A 114 5.21 8.34 8.65
N GLU A 115 4.69 7.75 9.72
CA GLU A 115 4.34 6.32 9.75
C GLU A 115 3.26 5.93 8.73
N THR A 116 2.41 6.87 8.32
CA THR A 116 1.27 6.67 7.43
C THR A 116 1.36 7.43 6.11
N GLN A 117 2.48 8.09 5.85
CA GLN A 117 2.73 8.86 4.65
C GLN A 117 4.19 8.72 4.22
N ILE A 118 4.40 8.39 2.95
CA ILE A 118 5.74 8.29 2.36
C ILE A 118 6.12 9.69 1.83
N GLY A 119 7.12 10.31 2.47
CA GLY A 119 7.72 11.58 2.04
C GLY A 119 9.13 11.38 1.50
N ASP A 120 9.66 12.39 0.81
CA ASP A 120 11.00 12.30 0.23
C ASP A 120 12.11 12.40 1.27
N GLN A 121 12.02 13.31 2.23
CA GLN A 121 13.12 13.62 3.14
C GLN A 121 13.49 12.43 4.04
N VAL A 122 12.59 12.01 4.91
CA VAL A 122 12.82 10.93 5.88
C VAL A 122 13.10 9.59 5.17
N PHE A 123 12.45 9.33 4.03
CA PHE A 123 12.63 8.05 3.33
C PHE A 123 13.94 8.00 2.54
N VAL A 124 14.37 9.09 1.89
CA VAL A 124 15.68 9.15 1.24
C VAL A 124 16.79 8.98 2.28
N GLU A 125 16.71 9.68 3.42
CA GLU A 125 17.67 9.53 4.52
C GLU A 125 17.72 8.10 5.05
N ALA A 126 16.57 7.47 5.26
CA ALA A 126 16.46 6.08 5.70
C ALA A 126 17.12 5.08 4.72
N ILE A 127 16.87 5.25 3.42
CA ILE A 127 17.48 4.44 2.37
C ILE A 127 19.00 4.64 2.36
N GLU A 128 19.47 5.88 2.41
CA GLU A 128 20.88 6.20 2.44
C GLU A 128 21.59 5.69 3.69
N GLU A 129 20.99 5.86 4.88
CA GLU A 129 21.54 5.34 6.16
C GLU A 129 21.70 3.81 6.07
N ALA A 130 20.65 3.11 5.62
CA ALA A 130 20.69 1.67 5.44
C ALA A 130 21.81 1.25 4.46
N ALA A 131 21.91 1.95 3.31
CA ALA A 131 22.92 1.66 2.28
C ALA A 131 24.36 1.95 2.73
N LYS A 132 24.58 2.99 3.54
CA LYS A 132 25.89 3.40 4.08
C LYS A 132 26.36 2.52 5.24
N SER A 133 25.45 1.90 5.99
CA SER A 133 25.77 1.10 7.17
C SER A 133 26.55 -0.17 6.80
N LYS A 134 27.75 -0.34 7.37
CA LYS A 134 28.57 -1.56 7.19
C LYS A 134 27.93 -2.81 7.81
N ARG A 135 27.04 -2.64 8.80
CA ARG A 135 26.35 -3.74 9.47
C ARG A 135 25.13 -4.23 8.68
N VAL A 136 24.50 -3.35 7.89
CA VAL A 136 23.40 -3.71 7.01
C VAL A 136 23.96 -4.44 5.81
N LYS A 137 23.52 -5.66 5.55
CA LYS A 137 23.95 -6.51 4.43
C LYS A 137 22.95 -6.52 3.29
N ALA A 138 21.66 -6.42 3.62
CA ALA A 138 20.57 -6.33 2.66
C ALA A 138 19.52 -5.33 3.14
N ILE A 139 18.73 -4.83 2.20
CA ILE A 139 17.58 -3.95 2.42
C ILE A 139 16.33 -4.66 1.95
N VAL A 140 15.31 -4.73 2.79
CA VAL A 140 13.97 -5.17 2.43
C VAL A 140 13.06 -3.93 2.47
N LEU A 141 12.54 -3.54 1.31
CA LEU A 141 11.54 -2.47 1.21
C LEU A 141 10.14 -3.08 1.36
N ARG A 142 9.49 -2.82 2.47
CA ARG A 142 8.09 -3.24 2.70
C ARG A 142 7.16 -2.15 2.20
N VAL A 143 6.50 -2.38 1.07
CA VAL A 143 5.60 -1.41 0.42
C VAL A 143 4.14 -1.75 0.72
N ASN A 144 3.42 -0.79 1.30
CA ASN A 144 1.96 -0.83 1.44
C ASN A 144 1.39 0.54 1.05
N SER A 145 1.35 0.83 -0.26
CA SER A 145 1.09 2.16 -0.81
C SER A 145 0.22 2.11 -2.07
N PRO A 146 -0.82 2.96 -2.16
CA PRO A 146 -1.60 3.15 -3.38
C PRO A 146 -0.86 4.01 -4.44
N GLY A 147 0.34 4.51 -4.12
CA GLY A 147 1.05 5.49 -4.90
C GLY A 147 0.78 6.93 -4.47
N GLY A 148 1.00 7.88 -5.37
CA GLY A 148 0.82 9.31 -5.11
C GLY A 148 1.64 10.19 -6.06
N SER A 149 2.48 11.08 -5.52
CA SER A 149 3.31 11.98 -6.31
C SER A 149 4.31 11.23 -7.20
N ALA A 150 4.22 11.42 -8.51
CA ALA A 150 5.15 10.84 -9.47
C ALA A 150 6.59 11.33 -9.25
N MET A 151 6.76 12.61 -8.94
CA MET A 151 8.06 13.21 -8.66
C MET A 151 8.73 12.60 -7.42
N ILE A 152 7.99 12.43 -6.32
CA ILE A 152 8.53 11.81 -5.11
C ILE A 152 8.84 10.33 -5.37
N SER A 153 7.99 9.64 -6.12
CA SER A 153 8.23 8.24 -6.50
C SER A 153 9.54 8.09 -7.30
N ASP A 154 9.85 9.02 -8.21
CA ASP A 154 11.10 8.98 -8.97
C ASP A 154 12.32 9.33 -8.11
N ILE A 155 12.21 10.27 -7.17
CA ILE A 155 13.26 10.59 -6.19
C ILE A 155 13.59 9.35 -5.34
N LEU A 156 12.57 8.67 -4.81
CA LEU A 156 12.74 7.46 -4.01
C LEU A 156 13.27 6.30 -4.83
N TRP A 157 12.79 6.12 -6.05
CA TRP A 157 13.30 5.13 -6.98
C TRP A 157 14.80 5.33 -7.23
N ASN A 158 15.24 6.57 -7.47
CA ASN A 158 16.65 6.88 -7.67
C ASN A 158 17.51 6.58 -6.44
N ALA A 159 17.02 6.91 -5.24
CA ALA A 159 17.72 6.58 -3.98
C ALA A 159 17.84 5.06 -3.79
N LEU A 160 16.80 4.29 -4.14
CA LEU A 160 16.82 2.83 -4.11
C LEU A 160 17.77 2.23 -5.17
N GLU A 161 17.87 2.81 -6.37
CA GLU A 161 18.86 2.44 -7.38
C GLU A 161 20.29 2.62 -6.84
N ASP A 162 20.58 3.73 -6.18
CA ASP A 162 21.89 3.97 -5.60
C ASP A 162 22.18 3.06 -4.40
N ALA A 163 21.16 2.69 -3.64
CA ALA A 163 21.28 1.71 -2.57
C ALA A 163 21.54 0.30 -3.11
N LYS A 164 20.84 -0.10 -4.18
CA LYS A 164 20.99 -1.39 -4.86
C LYS A 164 22.41 -1.64 -5.39
N LYS A 165 23.13 -0.59 -5.81
CA LYS A 165 24.54 -0.69 -6.20
C LYS A 165 25.48 -1.12 -5.06
N LYS A 166 25.02 -1.00 -3.80
CA LYS A 166 25.82 -1.25 -2.58
C LYS A 166 25.31 -2.42 -1.77
N LYS A 167 24.02 -2.71 -1.82
CA LYS A 167 23.32 -3.72 -1.02
C LYS A 167 22.28 -4.45 -1.86
N THR A 168 22.07 -5.70 -1.56
CA THR A 168 20.89 -6.43 -2.08
C THR A 168 19.62 -5.72 -1.67
N LEU A 169 18.74 -5.46 -2.63
CA LEU A 169 17.44 -4.84 -2.43
C LEU A 169 16.33 -5.86 -2.76
N VAL A 170 15.54 -6.22 -1.77
CA VAL A 170 14.35 -7.07 -1.94
C VAL A 170 13.12 -6.26 -1.59
N VAL A 171 12.04 -6.44 -2.34
CA VAL A 171 10.74 -5.83 -2.04
C VAL A 171 9.78 -6.87 -1.49
N SER A 172 9.04 -6.48 -0.46
CA SER A 172 7.86 -7.20 0.03
C SER A 172 6.64 -6.30 -0.06
N MET A 173 5.70 -6.65 -0.91
CA MET A 173 4.45 -5.92 -1.05
C MET A 173 3.47 -6.28 0.07
N GLY A 174 2.72 -5.29 0.57
CA GLY A 174 1.60 -5.45 1.50
C GLY A 174 0.29 -5.71 0.78
N ASN A 175 -0.79 -5.20 1.33
CA ASN A 175 -2.10 -5.31 0.69
C ASN A 175 -2.15 -4.58 -0.65
N VAL A 176 -1.45 -3.44 -0.75
CA VAL A 176 -1.39 -2.60 -1.94
C VAL A 176 0.04 -2.15 -2.20
N ALA A 177 0.53 -2.30 -3.42
CA ALA A 177 1.78 -1.71 -3.89
C ALA A 177 1.59 -1.30 -5.36
N ALA A 178 0.88 -0.20 -5.58
CA ALA A 178 0.37 0.16 -6.89
C ALA A 178 0.79 1.56 -7.31
N SER A 179 0.83 1.79 -8.62
CA SER A 179 1.19 3.07 -9.21
C SER A 179 2.53 3.58 -8.69
N GLY A 180 2.63 4.73 -8.02
CA GLY A 180 3.86 5.19 -7.36
C GLY A 180 4.47 4.17 -6.39
N GLY A 181 3.63 3.34 -5.71
CA GLY A 181 4.09 2.23 -4.88
C GLY A 181 4.76 1.12 -5.68
N TYR A 182 4.27 0.82 -6.88
CA TYR A 182 4.95 -0.09 -7.80
C TYR A 182 6.21 0.56 -8.43
N TYR A 183 6.16 1.86 -8.70
CA TYR A 183 7.28 2.62 -9.22
C TYR A 183 8.53 2.47 -8.34
N ILE A 184 8.40 2.65 -7.02
CA ILE A 184 9.53 2.49 -6.09
C ILE A 184 9.94 1.02 -5.88
N ALA A 185 9.09 0.07 -6.26
CA ALA A 185 9.33 -1.36 -6.08
C ALA A 185 10.00 -2.02 -7.31
N CYS A 186 9.73 -1.50 -8.52
CA CYS A 186 9.97 -2.21 -9.79
C CYS A 186 11.43 -2.57 -10.07
N ASN A 187 12.39 -1.88 -9.46
CA ASN A 187 13.82 -2.07 -9.69
C ASN A 187 14.53 -3.02 -8.71
N ALA A 188 13.81 -3.65 -7.77
CA ALA A 188 14.42 -4.55 -6.79
C ALA A 188 15.08 -5.80 -7.43
N ASN A 189 16.00 -6.44 -6.71
CA ASN A 189 16.58 -7.71 -7.14
C ASN A 189 15.54 -8.83 -7.16
N THR A 190 14.61 -8.79 -6.21
CA THR A 190 13.49 -9.73 -6.13
C THR A 190 12.29 -9.05 -5.48
N ILE A 191 11.11 -9.26 -6.04
CA ILE A 191 9.84 -8.70 -5.56
C ILE A 191 8.94 -9.84 -5.09
N PHE A 192 8.52 -9.76 -3.83
CA PHE A 192 7.53 -10.65 -3.23
C PHE A 192 6.19 -9.96 -3.08
N ALA A 193 5.12 -10.66 -3.40
CA ALA A 193 3.74 -10.24 -3.16
C ALA A 193 2.91 -11.40 -2.58
N ASP A 194 1.91 -11.07 -1.76
CA ASP A 194 0.85 -12.00 -1.43
C ASP A 194 -0.02 -12.25 -2.67
N PRO A 195 -0.60 -13.44 -2.89
CA PRO A 195 -1.50 -13.70 -4.02
C PRO A 195 -2.60 -12.66 -4.20
N MET A 196 -3.10 -12.09 -3.10
CA MET A 196 -4.17 -11.09 -3.09
C MET A 196 -3.68 -9.64 -3.08
N THR A 197 -2.39 -9.37 -3.05
CA THR A 197 -1.83 -8.02 -3.15
C THR A 197 -2.38 -7.31 -4.39
N VAL A 198 -2.85 -6.08 -4.25
CA VAL A 198 -3.22 -5.24 -5.40
C VAL A 198 -2.00 -4.45 -5.85
N THR A 199 -1.55 -4.67 -7.09
CA THR A 199 -0.32 -4.06 -7.61
C THR A 199 -0.46 -3.60 -9.06
N GLY A 200 0.65 -3.23 -9.70
CA GLY A 200 0.65 -2.66 -11.03
C GLY A 200 0.15 -1.21 -11.02
N SER A 201 -0.99 -0.93 -11.64
CA SER A 201 -1.51 0.42 -11.86
C SER A 201 -0.43 1.35 -12.47
N ILE A 202 0.32 0.80 -13.45
CA ILE A 202 1.35 1.53 -14.19
C ILE A 202 0.63 2.53 -15.08
N GLY A 203 0.51 3.76 -14.58
CA GLY A 203 -0.25 4.82 -15.23
C GLY A 203 -0.09 6.14 -14.51
N VAL A 204 -0.44 7.22 -15.19
CA VAL A 204 -0.31 8.59 -14.72
C VAL A 204 -1.58 9.36 -15.03
N PHE A 205 -2.07 10.13 -14.08
CA PHE A 205 -3.17 11.06 -14.29
C PHE A 205 -2.95 12.35 -13.52
N ALA A 206 -3.63 13.40 -13.95
CA ALA A 206 -3.70 14.65 -13.20
C ALA A 206 -5.17 15.05 -13.00
N THR A 207 -5.50 15.48 -11.79
CA THR A 207 -6.80 16.08 -11.48
C THR A 207 -6.64 17.57 -11.43
N ILE A 208 -7.43 18.27 -12.27
CA ILE A 208 -7.38 19.74 -12.39
C ILE A 208 -8.78 20.25 -12.02
N PRO A 209 -8.99 20.74 -10.76
CA PRO A 209 -10.28 21.23 -10.30
C PRO A 209 -10.69 22.49 -11.09
N ASN A 210 -11.97 22.63 -11.42
CA ASN A 210 -12.55 23.86 -11.98
C ASN A 210 -13.84 24.18 -11.23
N ILE A 211 -13.87 25.31 -10.57
CA ILE A 211 -15.01 25.78 -9.77
C ILE A 211 -15.69 27.02 -10.39
N LYS A 212 -15.37 27.33 -11.66
CA LYS A 212 -15.90 28.49 -12.34
C LYS A 212 -17.43 28.59 -12.30
N GLY A 213 -18.13 27.48 -12.58
CA GLY A 213 -19.59 27.48 -12.54
C GLY A 213 -20.14 27.88 -11.17
N PHE A 214 -19.60 27.31 -10.10
CA PHE A 214 -19.99 27.64 -8.74
C PHE A 214 -19.68 29.10 -8.38
N THR A 215 -18.52 29.63 -8.77
CA THR A 215 -18.15 31.01 -8.47
C THR A 215 -18.96 32.02 -9.28
N ASP A 216 -19.32 31.71 -10.53
CA ASP A 216 -20.24 32.53 -11.34
C ASP A 216 -21.63 32.64 -10.68
N ASP A 217 -22.17 31.51 -10.14
CA ASP A 217 -23.48 31.46 -9.49
C ASP A 217 -23.55 32.33 -8.23
N ILE A 218 -22.45 32.49 -7.50
CA ILE A 218 -22.36 33.33 -6.30
C ILE A 218 -21.81 34.75 -6.59
N GLY A 219 -21.60 35.08 -7.87
CA GLY A 219 -21.19 36.44 -8.31
C GLY A 219 -19.70 36.75 -8.14
N ILE A 220 -18.85 35.73 -7.89
CA ILE A 220 -17.39 35.91 -7.85
C ILE A 220 -16.82 35.73 -9.25
N LYS A 221 -16.07 36.73 -9.70
CA LYS A 221 -15.35 36.74 -11.00
C LYS A 221 -13.85 36.84 -10.77
N ALA A 222 -13.08 36.08 -11.52
CA ALA A 222 -11.63 36.20 -11.58
C ALA A 222 -11.22 36.97 -12.83
N GLU A 223 -10.27 37.89 -12.67
CA GLU A 223 -9.64 38.63 -13.77
C GLU A 223 -8.13 38.48 -13.65
N HIS A 224 -7.44 38.41 -14.79
CA HIS A 224 -6.00 38.29 -14.85
C HIS A 224 -5.35 39.42 -15.64
N VAL A 225 -4.23 39.90 -15.15
CA VAL A 225 -3.31 40.76 -15.90
C VAL A 225 -2.10 39.92 -16.25
N MET A 226 -1.88 39.65 -17.52
CA MET A 226 -0.87 38.72 -18.02
C MET A 226 0.17 39.42 -18.88
N THR A 227 1.42 39.00 -18.76
CA THR A 227 2.50 39.43 -19.64
C THR A 227 2.59 38.56 -20.92
N HIS A 228 2.12 37.32 -20.85
CA HIS A 228 2.13 36.33 -21.94
C HIS A 228 0.86 35.50 -21.90
N GLU A 229 0.44 34.93 -23.01
CA GLU A 229 -0.83 34.19 -23.18
C GLU A 229 -1.01 33.04 -22.17
N ASN A 230 0.07 32.37 -21.78
CA ASN A 230 0.02 31.23 -20.85
C ASN A 230 0.63 31.57 -19.48
N ALA A 231 0.78 32.86 -19.11
CA ALA A 231 1.43 33.26 -17.86
C ALA A 231 0.66 32.82 -16.58
N VAL A 232 -0.67 32.71 -16.65
CA VAL A 232 -1.48 32.25 -15.50
C VAL A 232 -1.28 30.75 -15.20
N GLY A 233 -0.99 29.97 -16.22
CA GLY A 233 -0.91 28.51 -16.07
C GLY A 233 -2.26 27.92 -15.71
N TYR A 234 -2.45 27.54 -14.42
CA TYR A 234 -3.69 26.99 -13.90
C TYR A 234 -4.42 27.97 -12.99
N SER A 235 -5.72 28.12 -13.22
CA SER A 235 -6.66 28.80 -12.32
C SER A 235 -7.91 27.94 -12.13
N PRO A 236 -8.37 27.70 -10.89
CA PRO A 236 -9.61 26.94 -10.66
C PRO A 236 -10.86 27.76 -11.05
N PHE A 237 -10.73 29.07 -11.23
CA PHE A 237 -11.82 29.99 -11.52
C PHE A 237 -12.09 30.19 -13.02
N GLU A 238 -11.26 29.57 -13.87
CA GLU A 238 -11.35 29.69 -15.31
C GLU A 238 -11.23 28.38 -16.05
N PRO A 239 -11.74 28.25 -17.28
CA PRO A 239 -11.48 27.11 -18.12
C PRO A 239 -9.98 26.96 -18.40
N ILE A 240 -9.53 25.73 -18.48
CA ILE A 240 -8.14 25.41 -18.82
C ILE A 240 -7.86 25.93 -20.24
N SER A 241 -6.80 26.76 -20.40
CA SER A 241 -6.38 27.27 -21.71
C SER A 241 -5.88 26.09 -22.60
N PRO A 242 -6.04 26.19 -23.92
CA PRO A 242 -5.50 25.19 -24.85
C PRO A 242 -3.99 24.99 -24.69
N GLY A 243 -3.23 26.06 -24.45
CA GLY A 243 -1.79 26.02 -24.23
C GLY A 243 -1.42 25.27 -22.96
N PHE A 244 -2.08 25.57 -21.83
CA PHE A 244 -1.88 24.85 -20.59
C PHE A 244 -2.28 23.38 -20.72
N ARG A 245 -3.42 23.07 -21.35
CA ARG A 245 -3.86 21.71 -21.60
C ARG A 245 -2.83 20.90 -22.38
N LYS A 246 -2.26 21.47 -23.44
CA LYS A 246 -1.23 20.82 -24.24
C LYS A 246 0.01 20.52 -23.40
N SER A 247 0.52 21.51 -22.66
CA SER A 247 1.69 21.34 -21.80
C SER A 247 1.47 20.31 -20.69
N ALA A 248 0.26 20.29 -20.08
CA ALA A 248 -0.08 19.31 -19.06
C ALA A 248 -0.12 17.87 -19.63
N LEU A 249 -0.68 17.69 -20.84
CA LEU A 249 -0.69 16.39 -21.50
C LEU A 249 0.73 15.91 -21.85
N GLU A 250 1.56 16.78 -22.43
CA GLU A 250 2.97 16.45 -22.71
C GLU A 250 3.73 16.05 -21.44
N SER A 251 3.45 16.72 -20.31
CA SER A 251 4.05 16.38 -19.02
C SER A 251 3.57 15.01 -18.50
N ILE A 252 2.27 14.71 -18.64
CA ILE A 252 1.70 13.41 -18.25
C ILE A 252 2.30 12.28 -19.11
N GLU A 253 2.37 12.47 -20.41
CA GLU A 253 2.97 11.51 -21.35
C GLU A 253 4.43 11.25 -21.01
N HIS A 254 5.20 12.29 -20.76
CA HIS A 254 6.63 12.16 -20.37
C HIS A 254 6.79 11.35 -19.08
N VAL A 255 6.00 11.63 -18.05
CA VAL A 255 6.04 10.88 -16.79
C VAL A 255 5.61 9.42 -16.99
N TYR A 256 4.60 9.19 -17.82
CA TYR A 256 4.14 7.84 -18.15
C TYR A 256 5.20 7.03 -18.89
N ASP A 257 5.84 7.61 -19.89
CA ASP A 257 6.94 6.97 -20.62
C ASP A 257 8.13 6.69 -19.71
N THR A 258 8.47 7.63 -18.82
CA THR A 258 9.50 7.40 -17.80
C THR A 258 9.15 6.23 -16.90
N PHE A 259 7.91 6.15 -16.40
CA PHE A 259 7.47 5.04 -15.57
C PHE A 259 7.57 3.70 -16.30
N LYS A 260 7.08 3.63 -17.56
CA LYS A 260 7.20 2.41 -18.37
C LYS A 260 8.66 1.99 -18.56
N GLN A 261 9.57 2.95 -18.80
CA GLN A 261 10.99 2.66 -18.94
C GLN A 261 11.59 2.11 -17.65
N ARG A 262 11.26 2.68 -16.46
CA ARG A 262 11.70 2.17 -15.17
C ARG A 262 11.25 0.72 -14.92
N VAL A 263 10.01 0.42 -15.31
CA VAL A 263 9.49 -0.95 -15.23
C VAL A 263 10.19 -1.88 -16.21
N ALA A 264 10.35 -1.47 -17.45
CA ALA A 264 11.04 -2.23 -18.48
C ALA A 264 12.47 -2.62 -18.05
N ASP A 265 13.22 -1.64 -17.56
CA ASP A 265 14.59 -1.84 -17.09
C ASP A 265 14.65 -2.71 -15.83
N GLY A 266 13.76 -2.47 -14.87
CA GLY A 266 13.72 -3.19 -13.59
C GLY A 266 13.23 -4.63 -13.69
N ARG A 267 12.34 -4.91 -14.65
CA ARG A 267 11.71 -6.23 -14.84
C ARG A 267 12.26 -6.99 -16.05
N ASN A 268 13.21 -6.41 -16.79
CA ASN A 268 13.76 -6.97 -18.03
C ASN A 268 12.66 -7.32 -19.05
N LEU A 269 11.69 -6.40 -19.20
CA LEU A 269 10.59 -6.47 -20.17
C LEU A 269 10.82 -5.45 -21.27
N SER A 270 10.30 -5.72 -22.46
CA SER A 270 10.24 -4.72 -23.53
C SER A 270 9.19 -3.64 -23.20
N LEU A 271 9.33 -2.45 -23.79
CA LEU A 271 8.34 -1.39 -23.63
C LEU A 271 6.95 -1.80 -24.15
N GLU A 272 6.87 -2.67 -25.15
CA GLU A 272 5.62 -3.20 -25.70
C GLU A 272 4.93 -4.13 -24.67
N GLU A 273 5.70 -5.01 -24.03
CA GLU A 273 5.19 -5.88 -22.96
C GLU A 273 4.71 -5.05 -21.77
N VAL A 274 5.50 -4.04 -21.36
CA VAL A 274 5.09 -3.14 -20.27
C VAL A 274 3.81 -2.37 -20.64
N GLU A 275 3.69 -1.84 -21.88
CA GLU A 275 2.49 -1.13 -22.33
C GLU A 275 1.23 -2.02 -22.26
N ALA A 276 1.36 -3.30 -22.62
CA ALA A 276 0.25 -4.26 -22.55
C ALA A 276 -0.23 -4.51 -21.09
N LEU A 277 0.68 -4.38 -20.11
CA LEU A 277 0.40 -4.55 -18.68
C LEU A 277 0.05 -3.25 -17.97
N ALA A 278 0.30 -2.10 -18.60
CA ALA A 278 0.19 -0.75 -18.05
C ALA A 278 -1.21 -0.14 -18.24
N GLN A 279 -1.30 1.10 -18.68
CA GLN A 279 -2.55 1.87 -18.90
C GLN A 279 -3.39 2.03 -17.62
N GLY A 280 -2.72 2.04 -16.45
CA GLY A 280 -3.35 2.12 -15.15
C GLY A 280 -4.06 0.83 -14.68
N ARG A 281 -3.89 -0.28 -15.40
CA ARG A 281 -4.47 -1.56 -15.04
C ARG A 281 -3.87 -2.08 -13.72
N VAL A 282 -4.73 -2.60 -12.84
CA VAL A 282 -4.33 -3.26 -11.61
C VAL A 282 -4.34 -4.78 -11.78
N TRP A 283 -3.49 -5.44 -11.00
CA TRP A 283 -3.31 -6.88 -10.99
C TRP A 283 -3.31 -7.39 -9.56
N THR A 284 -3.76 -8.63 -9.34
CA THR A 284 -3.47 -9.33 -8.09
C THR A 284 -1.99 -9.75 -8.06
N GLY A 285 -1.45 -10.04 -6.87
CA GLY A 285 -0.09 -10.57 -6.77
C GLY A 285 0.10 -11.86 -7.56
N LEU A 286 -0.93 -12.72 -7.60
CA LEU A 286 -0.95 -13.93 -8.41
C LEU A 286 -0.79 -13.60 -9.91
N GLN A 287 -1.64 -12.72 -10.43
CA GLN A 287 -1.56 -12.27 -11.84
C GLN A 287 -0.24 -11.52 -12.13
N ALA A 288 0.24 -10.75 -11.17
CA ALA A 288 1.50 -10.00 -11.30
C ALA A 288 2.72 -10.93 -11.38
N LYS A 289 2.69 -12.07 -10.70
CA LYS A 289 3.71 -13.12 -10.86
C LYS A 289 3.65 -13.75 -12.26
N GLU A 290 2.45 -14.08 -12.73
CA GLU A 290 2.25 -14.68 -14.06
C GLU A 290 2.74 -13.77 -15.20
N ASN A 291 2.58 -12.46 -15.05
CA ASN A 291 2.93 -11.48 -16.08
C ASN A 291 4.32 -10.82 -15.88
N GLY A 292 5.10 -11.26 -14.91
CA GLY A 292 6.48 -10.83 -14.69
C GLY A 292 6.67 -9.53 -13.91
N LEU A 293 5.60 -8.93 -13.40
CA LEU A 293 5.67 -7.74 -12.53
C LEU A 293 6.14 -8.06 -11.10
N VAL A 294 5.99 -9.32 -10.67
CA VAL A 294 6.41 -9.86 -9.37
C VAL A 294 7.20 -11.14 -9.62
N ASP A 295 8.22 -11.40 -8.80
CA ASP A 295 9.07 -12.59 -8.95
C ASP A 295 8.52 -13.78 -8.19
N GLU A 296 8.10 -13.56 -6.92
CA GLU A 296 7.70 -14.65 -6.04
C GLU A 296 6.45 -14.30 -5.22
N LEU A 297 5.65 -15.33 -4.92
CA LEU A 297 4.56 -15.21 -3.96
C LEU A 297 5.10 -15.44 -2.56
N GLY A 298 4.76 -14.54 -1.62
CA GLY A 298 5.18 -14.66 -0.23
C GLY A 298 5.07 -13.36 0.54
N GLY A 299 5.10 -13.49 1.87
CA GLY A 299 5.02 -12.35 2.78
C GLY A 299 6.38 -11.74 3.13
N LEU A 300 6.38 -10.85 4.14
CA LEU A 300 7.60 -10.19 4.62
C LEU A 300 8.68 -11.18 5.10
N GLY A 301 8.27 -12.29 5.75
CA GLY A 301 9.21 -13.32 6.22
C GLY A 301 10.01 -13.93 5.06
N ALA A 302 9.33 -14.35 3.99
CA ALA A 302 9.97 -14.91 2.80
C ALA A 302 10.92 -13.91 2.13
N ALA A 303 10.53 -12.63 2.06
CA ALA A 303 11.38 -11.58 1.51
C ALA A 303 12.66 -11.34 2.36
N ILE A 304 12.55 -11.42 3.69
CA ILE A 304 13.71 -11.30 4.60
C ILE A 304 14.65 -12.50 4.43
N GLU A 305 14.12 -13.70 4.34
CA GLU A 305 14.91 -14.92 4.10
C GLU A 305 15.62 -14.87 2.75
N ALA A 306 14.91 -14.48 1.69
CA ALA A 306 15.52 -14.26 0.37
C ALA A 306 16.61 -13.19 0.39
N ALA A 307 16.41 -12.09 1.12
CA ALA A 307 17.42 -11.05 1.29
C ALA A 307 18.66 -11.57 2.03
N ALA A 308 18.51 -12.44 3.03
CA ALA A 308 19.62 -13.09 3.71
C ALA A 308 20.41 -14.02 2.76
N VAL A 309 19.71 -14.84 1.99
CA VAL A 309 20.32 -15.74 1.00
C VAL A 309 21.10 -14.96 -0.05
N LEU A 310 20.48 -13.92 -0.65
CA LEU A 310 21.10 -13.09 -1.67
C LEU A 310 22.29 -12.26 -1.15
N ALA A 311 22.31 -11.97 0.16
CA ALA A 311 23.41 -11.26 0.82
C ALA A 311 24.46 -12.23 1.42
N GLU A 312 24.29 -13.55 1.24
CA GLU A 312 25.18 -14.60 1.74
C GLU A 312 25.41 -14.52 3.27
N ILE A 313 24.32 -14.29 4.05
CA ILE A 313 24.37 -14.23 5.50
C ILE A 313 23.44 -15.26 6.14
N GLU A 314 23.94 -16.01 7.14
CA GLU A 314 23.18 -17.05 7.87
C GLU A 314 22.53 -16.47 9.14
N GLU A 315 23.27 -15.63 9.86
CA GLU A 315 22.79 -15.01 11.09
C GLU A 315 22.72 -13.49 10.98
N TYR A 316 21.58 -12.94 11.33
CA TYR A 316 21.32 -11.49 11.27
C TYR A 316 20.33 -11.06 12.34
N ASN A 317 20.38 -9.78 12.64
CA ASN A 317 19.33 -9.05 13.34
C ASN A 317 18.57 -8.16 12.37
N LEU A 318 17.31 -7.87 12.67
CA LEU A 318 16.53 -6.89 11.91
C LEU A 318 16.75 -5.47 12.46
N THR A 319 16.64 -4.48 11.59
CA THR A 319 16.59 -3.07 11.96
C THR A 319 15.55 -2.37 11.09
N SER A 320 14.64 -1.63 11.73
CA SER A 320 13.53 -0.96 11.05
C SER A 320 13.89 0.47 10.68
N TYR A 321 13.34 0.94 9.57
CA TYR A 321 13.42 2.30 9.06
C TYR A 321 12.06 2.73 8.47
N PRO A 322 11.77 4.02 8.36
CA PRO A 322 12.53 5.11 8.99
C PRO A 322 12.45 5.04 10.51
N LYS A 323 13.43 5.65 11.19
CA LYS A 323 13.35 5.93 12.63
C LYS A 323 12.59 7.23 12.79
N ILE A 324 11.29 7.15 12.86
CA ILE A 324 10.44 8.32 13.12
C ILE A 324 10.51 8.58 14.63
N GLU A 325 11.16 9.68 14.99
CA GLU A 325 11.08 10.19 16.36
C GLU A 325 9.66 10.74 16.55
N THR A 326 8.87 10.13 17.43
CA THR A 326 7.61 10.72 17.86
C THR A 326 7.97 11.95 18.68
N ASP A 327 7.77 13.12 18.12
CA ASP A 327 7.97 14.36 18.84
C ASP A 327 7.02 14.39 20.04
N PHE A 328 7.54 14.84 21.21
CA PHE A 328 6.71 15.01 22.42
C PHE A 328 5.50 15.91 22.15
N ASP A 329 5.58 16.80 21.16
CA ASP A 329 4.50 17.67 20.72
C ASP A 329 3.34 16.90 20.06
N ASP A 330 3.59 15.78 19.38
CA ASP A 330 2.54 14.90 18.82
C ASP A 330 1.78 14.16 19.94
N ILE A 331 2.48 13.78 21.02
CA ILE A 331 1.84 13.19 22.21
C ILE A 331 0.98 14.25 22.93
N PHE A 332 1.43 15.50 22.99
CA PHE A 332 0.65 16.62 23.52
C PHE A 332 -0.56 16.98 22.67
N ALA A 333 -0.42 16.90 21.33
CA ALA A 333 -1.53 17.11 20.40
C ALA A 333 -2.64 16.04 20.57
N LEU A 334 -2.25 14.77 20.76
CA LEU A 334 -3.18 13.65 21.07
C LEU A 334 -3.86 13.81 22.44
N MET A 335 -3.25 14.48 23.41
CA MET A 335 -3.82 14.79 24.73
C MET A 335 -4.64 16.09 24.75
N SER A 336 -4.69 16.84 23.65
CA SER A 336 -5.45 18.08 23.54
C SER A 336 -6.96 17.81 23.58
N PRO A 337 -7.75 18.57 24.34
CA PRO A 337 -9.21 18.45 24.34
C PRO A 337 -9.85 18.65 22.96
N PHE A 338 -9.16 19.31 22.05
CA PHE A 338 -9.61 19.53 20.67
C PHE A 338 -9.43 18.30 19.76
N ALA A 339 -8.48 17.40 20.05
CA ALA A 339 -8.30 16.16 19.30
C ALA A 339 -9.52 15.22 19.44
N ALA A 340 -10.16 15.22 20.61
CA ALA A 340 -11.39 14.46 20.85
C ALA A 340 -12.57 15.01 20.03
N ILE A 341 -12.66 16.33 19.85
CA ILE A 341 -13.71 16.98 19.04
C ILE A 341 -13.47 16.69 17.54
N GLU A 342 -12.25 16.76 17.09
CA GLU A 342 -11.90 16.45 15.69
C GLU A 342 -12.18 14.99 15.34
N THR A 343 -11.86 14.06 16.23
CA THR A 343 -12.18 12.63 16.09
C THR A 343 -13.69 12.38 16.10
N GLN A 344 -14.45 13.10 16.94
CA GLN A 344 -15.90 13.01 16.97
C GLN A 344 -16.56 13.57 15.71
N ILE A 345 -16.06 14.68 15.15
CA ILE A 345 -16.54 15.24 13.88
C ILE A 345 -16.24 14.27 12.73
N LYS A 346 -15.05 13.68 12.69
CA LYS A 346 -14.67 12.68 11.68
C LYS A 346 -15.53 11.41 11.75
N SER A 347 -15.99 11.01 12.95
CA SER A 347 -16.82 9.82 13.13
C SER A 347 -18.30 10.01 12.73
N VAL A 348 -18.78 11.24 12.62
CA VAL A 348 -20.18 11.59 12.28
C VAL A 348 -20.32 11.93 10.79
N LEU A 349 -19.24 12.28 10.11
CA LEU A 349 -19.26 12.59 8.70
C LEU A 349 -19.28 11.31 7.85
N PRO A 350 -20.06 11.26 6.75
CA PRO A 350 -19.95 10.20 5.75
C PRO A 350 -18.51 10.05 5.28
N ARG A 351 -18.07 8.82 5.08
CA ARG A 351 -16.67 8.47 4.74
C ARG A 351 -16.15 9.23 3.49
N GLU A 352 -17.05 9.50 2.56
CA GLU A 352 -16.79 10.27 1.34
C GLU A 352 -16.47 11.75 1.66
N PHE A 353 -17.07 12.29 2.71
CA PHE A 353 -16.82 13.67 3.16
C PHE A 353 -15.56 13.79 4.01
N SER A 354 -15.23 12.79 4.81
CA SER A 354 -13.98 12.78 5.60
C SER A 354 -12.76 12.67 4.68
N THR A 355 -12.82 11.81 3.66
CA THR A 355 -11.76 11.72 2.63
C THR A 355 -11.63 13.00 1.80
N PHE A 356 -12.72 13.70 1.52
CA PHE A 356 -12.67 15.00 0.82
C PHE A 356 -12.06 16.10 1.71
N ILE A 357 -12.40 16.15 2.99
CA ILE A 357 -11.81 17.10 3.95
C ILE A 357 -10.35 16.79 4.19
N GLU A 358 -9.95 15.53 4.35
CA GLU A 358 -8.56 15.12 4.50
C GLU A 358 -7.75 15.47 3.24
N ALA A 359 -8.29 15.22 2.06
CA ALA A 359 -7.67 15.64 0.81
C ALA A 359 -7.55 17.17 0.69
N SER A 360 -8.53 17.93 1.19
CA SER A 360 -8.53 19.41 1.12
C SER A 360 -7.72 20.08 2.23
N THR A 361 -7.58 19.44 3.41
CA THR A 361 -6.81 20.00 4.53
C THR A 361 -5.32 19.64 4.48
N SER A 362 -4.95 18.50 3.89
CA SER A 362 -3.55 18.16 3.63
C SER A 362 -2.93 19.02 2.51
N GLU A 363 -3.75 19.79 1.78
CA GLU A 363 -3.31 20.58 0.62
C GLU A 363 -3.12 22.07 0.93
N LYS A 364 -2.57 22.42 2.08
CA LYS A 364 -2.39 23.84 2.41
C LYS A 364 -1.53 24.66 1.44
N ASN A 365 -0.93 24.08 0.38
CA ASN A 365 -0.15 24.84 -0.63
C ASN A 365 0.15 24.07 -1.92
N GLN A 366 -0.81 23.42 -2.59
CA GLN A 366 -0.41 22.61 -3.75
C GLN A 366 -1.09 23.04 -5.06
N ALA A 367 -0.26 23.53 -6.00
CA ALA A 367 -0.59 23.57 -7.42
C ALA A 367 -0.99 22.19 -7.96
N PRO A 368 -1.78 22.08 -9.06
CA PRO A 368 -2.15 20.80 -9.65
C PRO A 368 -0.90 19.96 -9.93
N ARG A 369 -0.88 18.75 -9.41
CA ARG A 369 0.29 17.85 -9.48
C ARG A 369 -0.04 16.62 -10.29
N ILE A 370 0.95 16.13 -11.03
CA ILE A 370 0.88 14.85 -11.73
C ILE A 370 1.02 13.75 -10.69
N GLN A 371 0.06 12.84 -10.65
CA GLN A 371 0.01 11.75 -9.67
C GLN A 371 0.01 10.38 -10.34
N ALA A 372 0.74 9.47 -9.73
CA ALA A 372 0.71 8.04 -9.99
C ALA A 372 0.08 7.35 -8.79
N ARG A 373 -1.24 7.13 -8.81
CA ARG A 373 -2.01 6.45 -7.74
C ARG A 373 -3.18 5.69 -8.34
N ILE A 374 -3.74 4.77 -7.58
CA ILE A 374 -4.95 4.05 -8.00
C ILE A 374 -6.11 5.05 -8.11
N PRO A 375 -6.81 5.10 -9.27
CA PRO A 375 -7.86 6.10 -9.52
C PRO A 375 -9.21 5.76 -8.88
N PHE A 376 -9.31 4.74 -8.04
CA PHE A 376 -10.53 4.29 -7.37
C PHE A 376 -10.24 3.73 -5.98
N SER A 377 -11.26 3.70 -5.13
CA SER A 377 -11.25 2.98 -3.85
C SER A 377 -11.95 1.64 -4.00
N LEU A 378 -11.36 0.58 -3.46
CA LEU A 378 -12.00 -0.74 -3.34
C LEU A 378 -12.67 -0.81 -1.96
N ASP A 379 -14.00 -0.89 -1.95
CA ASP A 379 -14.79 -1.21 -0.76
C ASP A 379 -15.35 -2.63 -0.97
N ILE A 380 -14.72 -3.60 -0.31
CA ILE A 380 -15.15 -5.01 -0.31
C ILE A 380 -16.02 -5.18 0.93
N ARG A 381 -17.33 -5.28 0.72
CA ARG A 381 -18.32 -5.56 1.78
C ARG A 381 -18.62 -7.03 1.89
#